data_70d17872ec4a98bb57f402cf466ec3f7
#
_entry.id   70d17872ec4a98bb57f402cf466ec3f7
#
_cell.length_a   1.000
_cell.length_b   1.000
_cell.length_c   1.000
_cell.angle_alpha   90.00
_cell.angle_beta   90.00
_cell.angle_gamma   90.00
#
_symmetry.space_group_name_H-M   'P 1'
#
loop_
_entity.id
_entity.type
_entity.pdbx_description
1 polymer ?
#
loop_
_entity_poly.entity_id
_entity_poly.type
_entity_poly.pdbx_seq_one_letter_code
_entity_poly.pdbx_strand_id
1 'polypeptide(L)'
;MFVKALLLFSGGLDSMLAAKVLQEQGIHVDGITFRSCFFNEEQAKKASKEIGIKLKIVDFSKDHLKMTKNPKHGYGKNMNPCIDCHLLMFKQALEIEGYDFIASGEVLGERPMSQNKKALSLSKEILRPLSAKLLPKTEIEKKGLVDRSKLLDISGRSRKPQLELVKKYGIKWFPSPAGGCLLTDPEFSKMLKNLMKYDFNENDIELLKHGRHFWEGDVKIVVGRNKKDNEKIIKLKTKKDEIIELKDIPGPTTLVRPYKGRINSAIIEKAKQLTKHYSLKARDRENIEYDI
;
A
#
# COMPACT_ATOMS: atom_id res chain seq x y z
N MET A 1 30.59 -15.12 14.98
CA MET A 1 29.12 -15.15 14.77
C MET A 1 28.80 -14.06 13.77
N PHE A 2 28.08 -14.35 12.68
CA PHE A 2 27.72 -13.31 11.71
C PHE A 2 26.50 -12.54 12.23
N VAL A 3 26.59 -11.21 12.27
CA VAL A 3 25.47 -10.34 12.63
C VAL A 3 24.39 -10.41 11.54
N LYS A 4 23.12 -10.58 11.94
CA LYS A 4 21.98 -10.70 11.04
C LYS A 4 20.98 -9.57 11.25
N ALA A 5 20.66 -8.85 10.19
CA ALA A 5 19.65 -7.79 10.17
C ALA A 5 18.39 -8.22 9.42
N LEU A 6 17.24 -7.88 9.96
CA LEU A 6 15.98 -7.90 9.22
C LEU A 6 15.63 -6.47 8.81
N LEU A 7 15.61 -6.20 7.51
CA LEU A 7 15.39 -4.88 6.96
C LEU A 7 13.95 -4.73 6.46
N LEU A 8 13.21 -3.73 6.94
CA LEU A 8 11.95 -3.36 6.29
C LEU A 8 12.23 -2.93 4.86
N PHE A 9 11.76 -3.73 3.92
CA PHE A 9 12.15 -3.68 2.53
C PHE A 9 10.95 -3.45 1.60
N SER A 10 10.69 -2.18 1.28
CA SER A 10 9.62 -1.80 0.35
C SER A 10 9.97 -2.04 -1.12
N GLY A 11 11.24 -2.31 -1.43
CA GLY A 11 11.77 -2.34 -2.79
C GLY A 11 11.99 -0.96 -3.40
N GLY A 12 11.80 0.12 -2.65
CA GLY A 12 12.22 1.46 -3.02
C GLY A 12 13.74 1.62 -2.92
N LEU A 13 14.28 2.64 -3.62
CA LEU A 13 15.73 2.88 -3.69
C LEU A 13 16.38 2.94 -2.30
N ASP A 14 15.78 3.65 -1.35
CA ASP A 14 16.37 3.82 -0.02
C ASP A 14 16.47 2.50 0.74
N SER A 15 15.47 1.61 0.63
CA SER A 15 15.54 0.27 1.23
C SER A 15 16.61 -0.59 0.58
N MET A 16 16.82 -0.47 -0.74
CA MET A 16 17.90 -1.17 -1.44
C MET A 16 19.28 -0.67 -0.99
N LEU A 17 19.45 0.65 -0.87
CA LEU A 17 20.69 1.27 -0.42
C LEU A 17 20.98 0.96 1.07
N ALA A 18 19.97 0.97 1.93
CA ALA A 18 20.12 0.57 3.33
C ALA A 18 20.65 -0.87 3.46
N ALA A 19 20.14 -1.79 2.63
CA ALA A 19 20.67 -3.15 2.56
C ALA A 19 22.15 -3.18 2.17
N LYS A 20 22.53 -2.45 1.11
CA LYS A 20 23.92 -2.39 0.63
C LYS A 20 24.89 -1.80 1.65
N VAL A 21 24.47 -0.74 2.37
CA VAL A 21 25.27 -0.13 3.45
C VAL A 21 25.55 -1.10 4.58
N LEU A 22 24.57 -1.94 4.93
CA LEU A 22 24.74 -2.98 5.95
C LEU A 22 25.60 -4.15 5.43
N GLN A 23 25.37 -4.60 4.19
CA GLN A 23 26.16 -5.66 3.57
C GLN A 23 27.65 -5.27 3.43
N GLU A 24 27.97 -4.00 3.16
CA GLU A 24 29.34 -3.48 3.09
C GLU A 24 30.09 -3.62 4.43
N GLN A 25 29.35 -3.77 5.54
CA GLN A 25 29.93 -4.03 6.86
C GLN A 25 30.02 -5.52 7.21
N GLY A 26 29.72 -6.41 6.26
CA GLY A 26 29.71 -7.87 6.48
C GLY A 26 28.48 -8.39 7.23
N ILE A 27 27.42 -7.57 7.34
CA ILE A 27 26.16 -7.94 7.99
C ILE A 27 25.31 -8.73 7.02
N HIS A 28 24.80 -9.88 7.45
CA HIS A 28 23.81 -10.65 6.68
C HIS A 28 22.46 -9.92 6.73
N VAL A 29 21.89 -9.59 5.58
CA VAL A 29 20.63 -8.83 5.48
C VAL A 29 19.57 -9.65 4.77
N ASP A 30 18.47 -9.93 5.48
CA ASP A 30 17.22 -10.40 4.88
C ASP A 30 16.21 -9.24 4.85
N GLY A 31 15.40 -9.19 3.79
CA GLY A 31 14.31 -8.23 3.68
C GLY A 31 13.01 -8.78 4.25
N ILE A 32 12.22 -7.91 4.87
CA ILE A 32 10.81 -8.16 5.16
C ILE A 32 9.96 -7.12 4.44
N THR A 33 8.99 -7.58 3.66
CA THR A 33 7.98 -6.72 3.04
C THR A 33 6.60 -7.11 3.50
N PHE A 34 5.73 -6.13 3.56
CA PHE A 34 4.35 -6.30 3.93
C PHE A 34 3.46 -6.12 2.71
N ARG A 35 2.35 -6.85 2.67
CA ARG A 35 1.28 -6.61 1.71
C ARG A 35 -0.03 -6.37 2.44
N SER A 36 -0.90 -5.56 1.85
CA SER A 36 -2.23 -5.27 2.36
C SER A 36 -3.20 -5.05 1.21
N CYS A 37 -4.48 -4.84 1.52
CA CYS A 37 -5.46 -4.44 0.54
C CYS A 37 -5.13 -3.09 -0.17
N PHE A 38 -4.14 -2.30 0.31
CA PHE A 38 -3.76 -1.00 -0.24
C PHE A 38 -2.44 -0.99 -1.03
N PHE A 39 -1.61 -2.01 -0.90
CA PHE A 39 -0.35 -2.16 -1.63
C PHE A 39 0.09 -3.62 -1.66
N ASN A 40 0.95 -3.96 -2.62
CA ASN A 40 1.45 -5.31 -2.83
C ASN A 40 2.98 -5.40 -2.70
N GLU A 41 3.50 -6.61 -2.81
CA GLU A 41 4.91 -6.95 -2.64
C GLU A 41 5.72 -7.01 -3.95
N GLU A 42 5.13 -6.76 -5.12
CA GLU A 42 5.77 -7.03 -6.42
C GLU A 42 7.05 -6.20 -6.64
N GLN A 43 7.04 -4.93 -6.23
CA GLN A 43 8.23 -4.09 -6.29
C GLN A 43 9.35 -4.62 -5.40
N ALA A 44 9.02 -5.07 -4.18
CA ALA A 44 9.99 -5.64 -3.25
C ALA A 44 10.57 -6.96 -3.77
N LYS A 45 9.77 -7.83 -4.38
CA LYS A 45 10.24 -9.05 -5.04
C LYS A 45 11.27 -8.77 -6.14
N LYS A 46 11.00 -7.78 -6.99
CA LYS A 46 11.93 -7.40 -8.06
C LYS A 46 13.23 -6.81 -7.49
N ALA A 47 13.10 -5.89 -6.54
CA ALA A 47 14.25 -5.22 -5.92
C ALA A 47 15.14 -6.18 -5.10
N SER A 48 14.54 -7.15 -4.39
CA SER A 48 15.31 -8.13 -3.62
C SER A 48 16.19 -9.03 -4.49
N LYS A 49 15.68 -9.39 -5.68
CA LYS A 49 16.47 -10.12 -6.70
C LYS A 49 17.62 -9.28 -7.23
N GLU A 50 17.38 -7.98 -7.51
CA GLU A 50 18.41 -7.05 -8.00
C GLU A 50 19.60 -6.94 -7.05
N ILE A 51 19.36 -6.88 -5.73
CA ILE A 51 20.42 -6.69 -4.74
C ILE A 51 20.87 -7.97 -4.04
N GLY A 52 20.28 -9.14 -4.38
CA GLY A 52 20.69 -10.45 -3.89
C GLY A 52 20.37 -10.70 -2.41
N ILE A 53 19.17 -10.30 -1.92
CA ILE A 53 18.74 -10.62 -0.55
C ILE A 53 17.52 -11.54 -0.54
N LYS A 54 17.40 -12.36 0.51
CA LYS A 54 16.17 -13.12 0.78
C LYS A 54 15.05 -12.17 1.19
N LEU A 55 13.81 -12.48 0.80
CA LEU A 55 12.64 -11.66 1.09
C LEU A 55 11.57 -12.49 1.81
N LYS A 56 11.21 -12.05 3.02
CA LYS A 56 10.02 -12.51 3.72
C LYS A 56 8.83 -11.63 3.35
N ILE A 57 7.66 -12.23 3.12
CA ILE A 57 6.43 -11.52 2.78
C ILE A 57 5.42 -11.79 3.88
N VAL A 58 4.87 -10.73 4.46
CA VAL A 58 3.86 -10.79 5.51
C VAL A 58 2.58 -10.14 5.03
N ASP A 59 1.47 -10.87 5.09
CA ASP A 59 0.14 -10.31 4.87
C ASP A 59 -0.40 -9.77 6.19
N PHE A 60 -0.54 -8.45 6.29
CA PHE A 60 -1.08 -7.78 7.47
C PHE A 60 -2.39 -7.03 7.17
N SER A 61 -3.10 -7.43 6.11
CA SER A 61 -4.30 -6.75 5.59
C SER A 61 -5.31 -6.45 6.68
N LYS A 62 -5.63 -7.42 7.54
CA LYS A 62 -6.60 -7.25 8.64
C LYS A 62 -6.18 -6.18 9.65
N ASP A 63 -4.94 -6.27 10.13
CA ASP A 63 -4.42 -5.33 11.12
C ASP A 63 -4.26 -3.94 10.52
N HIS A 64 -3.79 -3.86 9.26
CA HIS A 64 -3.65 -2.60 8.55
C HIS A 64 -5.00 -1.93 8.29
N LEU A 65 -6.03 -2.70 7.89
CA LEU A 65 -7.38 -2.17 7.71
C LEU A 65 -7.97 -1.67 9.02
N LYS A 66 -7.83 -2.43 10.10
CA LYS A 66 -8.26 -2.03 11.44
C LYS A 66 -7.58 -0.73 11.88
N MET A 67 -6.25 -0.63 11.73
CA MET A 67 -5.48 0.57 12.03
C MET A 67 -5.90 1.74 11.13
N THR A 68 -6.11 1.52 9.82
CA THR A 68 -6.54 2.57 8.87
C THR A 68 -7.92 3.15 9.22
N LYS A 69 -8.83 2.37 9.82
CA LYS A 69 -10.14 2.88 10.28
C LYS A 69 -10.02 3.91 11.41
N ASN A 70 -9.02 3.80 12.28
CA ASN A 70 -8.83 4.70 13.42
C ASN A 70 -7.33 4.84 13.79
N PRO A 71 -6.54 5.57 13.00
CA PRO A 71 -5.12 5.74 13.26
C PRO A 71 -4.87 6.69 14.43
N LYS A 72 -3.94 6.32 15.32
CA LYS A 72 -3.58 7.09 16.51
C LYS A 72 -2.96 8.45 16.18
N HIS A 73 -2.17 8.52 15.10
CA HIS A 73 -1.47 9.74 14.67
C HIS A 73 -2.17 10.44 13.50
N GLY A 74 -3.40 10.02 13.18
CA GLY A 74 -4.19 10.62 12.11
C GLY A 74 -3.71 10.30 10.70
N TYR A 75 -4.25 11.02 9.74
CA TYR A 75 -3.96 10.85 8.32
C TYR A 75 -3.05 11.97 7.82
N GLY A 76 -2.31 11.68 6.74
CA GLY A 76 -1.58 12.67 5.97
C GLY A 76 -2.48 13.52 5.08
N LYS A 77 -1.96 13.99 3.95
CA LYS A 77 -2.71 14.82 3.00
C LYS A 77 -4.00 14.13 2.50
N ASN A 78 -3.97 12.82 2.36
CA ASN A 78 -5.09 11.97 1.94
C ASN A 78 -5.49 11.03 3.10
N MET A 79 -5.83 9.77 2.82
CA MET A 79 -6.20 8.78 3.84
C MET A 79 -5.01 7.93 4.32
N ASN A 80 -3.79 8.41 4.16
CA ASN A 80 -2.55 7.69 4.44
C ASN A 80 -2.11 7.84 5.91
N PRO A 81 -2.24 6.83 6.78
CA PRO A 81 -1.80 6.85 8.18
C PRO A 81 -0.33 6.39 8.31
N CYS A 82 0.60 7.05 7.58
CA CYS A 82 1.96 6.54 7.38
C CYS A 82 2.73 6.30 8.70
N ILE A 83 2.54 7.11 9.74
CA ILE A 83 3.20 6.90 11.03
C ILE A 83 2.73 5.57 11.64
N ASP A 84 1.42 5.40 11.80
CA ASP A 84 0.84 4.19 12.40
C ASP A 84 1.12 2.95 11.55
N CYS A 85 1.13 3.08 10.23
CA CYS A 85 1.49 2.01 9.30
C CYS A 85 2.93 1.52 9.53
N HIS A 86 3.90 2.43 9.62
CA HIS A 86 5.29 2.07 9.89
C HIS A 86 5.46 1.45 11.29
N LEU A 87 4.83 2.02 12.32
CA LEU A 87 4.87 1.47 13.67
C LEU A 87 4.28 0.05 13.73
N LEU A 88 3.19 -0.21 13.01
CA LEU A 88 2.61 -1.55 12.91
C LEU A 88 3.56 -2.54 12.22
N MET A 89 4.20 -2.13 11.11
CA MET A 89 5.21 -2.95 10.43
C MET A 89 6.42 -3.24 11.33
N PHE A 90 6.93 -2.23 12.05
CA PHE A 90 8.05 -2.41 12.98
C PHE A 90 7.68 -3.37 14.11
N LYS A 91 6.49 -3.22 14.71
CA LYS A 91 6.01 -4.12 15.73
C LYS A 91 6.02 -5.57 15.26
N GLN A 92 5.44 -5.86 14.09
CA GLN A 92 5.42 -7.22 13.54
C GLN A 92 6.81 -7.73 13.13
N ALA A 93 7.70 -6.84 12.66
CA ALA A 93 9.08 -7.23 12.35
C ALA A 93 9.89 -7.59 13.59
N LEU A 94 9.68 -6.89 14.72
CA LEU A 94 10.33 -7.18 16.00
C LEU A 94 9.90 -8.52 16.63
N GLU A 95 8.74 -9.04 16.25
CA GLU A 95 8.25 -10.35 16.69
C GLU A 95 8.91 -11.53 15.92
N ILE A 96 9.71 -11.23 14.87
CA ILE A 96 10.36 -12.26 14.06
C ILE A 96 11.74 -12.61 14.66
N GLU A 97 11.87 -13.84 15.09
CA GLU A 97 13.11 -14.35 15.67
C GLU A 97 14.21 -14.65 14.65
N GLY A 98 15.45 -14.75 15.13
CA GLY A 98 16.62 -15.15 14.36
C GLY A 98 17.40 -13.99 13.74
N TYR A 99 17.12 -12.76 14.16
CA TYR A 99 17.84 -11.56 13.77
C TYR A 99 18.34 -10.80 15.01
N ASP A 100 19.52 -10.19 14.89
CA ASP A 100 20.13 -9.41 15.98
C ASP A 100 19.50 -8.02 16.08
N PHE A 101 18.98 -7.49 14.95
CA PHE A 101 18.29 -6.19 14.94
C PHE A 101 17.41 -5.98 13.72
N ILE A 102 16.54 -4.96 13.81
CA ILE A 102 15.70 -4.47 12.73
C ILE A 102 16.25 -3.16 12.18
N ALA A 103 16.21 -3.01 10.85
CA ALA A 103 16.59 -1.79 10.16
C ALA A 103 15.51 -1.31 9.18
N SER A 104 15.58 -0.05 8.77
CA SER A 104 14.72 0.49 7.72
C SER A 104 15.49 1.43 6.79
N GLY A 105 14.99 1.58 5.55
CA GLY A 105 15.50 2.54 4.58
C GLY A 105 14.96 3.95 4.76
N GLU A 106 14.36 4.30 5.90
CA GLU A 106 13.83 5.63 6.13
C GLU A 106 14.94 6.69 6.16
N VAL A 107 14.70 7.81 5.46
CA VAL A 107 15.62 8.94 5.38
C VAL A 107 15.03 10.16 6.10
N LEU A 108 15.78 10.76 7.02
CA LEU A 108 15.35 11.93 7.79
C LEU A 108 14.95 13.08 6.86
N GLY A 109 13.70 13.56 6.98
CA GLY A 109 13.19 14.69 6.22
C GLY A 109 12.71 14.38 4.80
N GLU A 110 12.81 13.14 4.30
CA GLU A 110 12.33 12.78 2.97
C GLU A 110 10.80 12.78 2.88
N ARG A 111 10.13 12.19 3.86
CA ARG A 111 8.66 12.16 3.94
C ARG A 111 8.18 13.05 5.10
N PRO A 112 7.46 14.16 4.81
CA PRO A 112 7.12 15.15 5.84
C PRO A 112 6.30 14.58 7.01
N MET A 113 5.43 13.61 6.73
CA MET A 113 4.57 13.02 7.77
C MET A 113 5.35 11.99 8.62
N SER A 114 5.98 10.98 8.01
CA SER A 114 6.49 9.80 8.71
C SER A 114 8.01 9.78 8.92
N GLN A 115 8.76 10.67 8.26
CA GLN A 115 10.25 10.66 8.34
C GLN A 115 10.82 11.98 8.88
N ASN A 116 10.06 12.73 9.68
CA ASN A 116 10.58 13.84 10.48
C ASN A 116 11.12 13.32 11.82
N LYS A 117 11.90 14.15 12.53
CA LYS A 117 12.53 13.78 13.81
C LYS A 117 11.53 13.20 14.82
N LYS A 118 10.34 13.83 14.96
CA LYS A 118 9.31 13.39 15.89
C LYS A 118 8.74 12.03 15.52
N ALA A 119 8.44 11.78 14.25
CA ALA A 119 7.93 10.49 13.80
C ALA A 119 8.98 9.38 13.96
N LEU A 120 10.23 9.63 13.58
CA LEU A 120 11.32 8.65 13.71
C LEU A 120 11.66 8.32 15.17
N SER A 121 11.44 9.25 16.12
CA SER A 121 11.66 8.99 17.54
C SER A 121 10.66 8.03 18.18
N LEU A 122 9.52 7.75 17.53
CA LEU A 122 8.51 6.80 18.00
C LEU A 122 8.97 5.32 17.87
N SER A 123 10.02 5.07 17.08
CA SER A 123 10.65 3.76 16.87
C SER A 123 12.17 3.90 16.88
N LYS A 124 12.70 4.40 18.02
CA LYS A 124 14.13 4.68 18.24
C LYS A 124 15.01 3.43 18.23
N GLU A 125 14.42 2.27 18.44
CA GLU A 125 15.09 0.95 18.39
C GLU A 125 15.44 0.52 16.97
N ILE A 126 14.83 1.10 15.95
CA ILE A 126 15.04 0.75 14.54
C ILE A 126 16.27 1.48 13.99
N LEU A 127 17.23 0.74 13.44
CA LEU A 127 18.39 1.31 12.78
C LEU A 127 18.00 1.89 11.40
N ARG A 128 18.52 3.09 11.12
CA ARG A 128 18.30 3.79 9.83
C ARG A 128 19.65 4.08 9.17
N PRO A 129 20.23 3.11 8.45
CA PRO A 129 21.61 3.18 7.95
C PRO A 129 21.91 4.45 7.14
N LEU A 130 20.92 4.95 6.39
CA LEU A 130 21.09 6.11 5.51
C LEU A 130 21.13 7.45 6.26
N SER A 131 20.53 7.54 7.46
CA SER A 131 20.46 8.79 8.26
C SER A 131 21.03 8.66 9.66
N ALA A 132 21.67 7.55 9.97
CA ALA A 132 22.07 7.23 11.35
C ALA A 132 22.94 8.29 12.00
N LYS A 133 23.87 8.92 11.28
CA LYS A 133 24.76 9.97 11.81
C LYS A 133 24.00 11.23 12.25
N LEU A 134 22.79 11.47 11.73
CA LEU A 134 21.93 12.61 12.05
C LEU A 134 20.92 12.30 13.17
N LEU A 135 20.85 11.05 13.59
CA LEU A 135 19.92 10.56 14.62
C LEU A 135 20.67 10.15 15.89
N PRO A 136 19.99 10.09 17.05
CA PRO A 136 20.57 9.52 18.25
C PRO A 136 21.07 8.09 18.03
N LYS A 137 22.18 7.71 18.69
CA LYS A 137 22.70 6.34 18.65
C LYS A 137 21.65 5.35 19.15
N THR A 138 21.42 4.31 18.38
CA THR A 138 20.58 3.17 18.77
C THR A 138 21.35 2.23 19.72
N GLU A 139 20.63 1.35 20.42
CA GLU A 139 21.26 0.30 21.24
C GLU A 139 22.10 -0.67 20.37
N ILE A 140 21.72 -0.86 19.11
CA ILE A 140 22.44 -1.66 18.11
C ILE A 140 23.86 -1.13 17.90
N GLU A 141 23.98 0.19 17.73
CA GLU A 141 25.25 0.90 17.57
C GLU A 141 26.07 0.91 18.86
N LYS A 142 25.44 1.06 20.02
CA LYS A 142 26.11 1.03 21.34
C LYS A 142 26.70 -0.35 21.66
N LYS A 143 26.02 -1.42 21.24
CA LYS A 143 26.49 -2.81 21.39
C LYS A 143 27.57 -3.19 20.35
N GLY A 144 27.93 -2.30 19.43
CA GLY A 144 28.93 -2.57 18.42
C GLY A 144 28.53 -3.57 17.34
N LEU A 145 27.21 -3.84 17.18
CA LEU A 145 26.69 -4.72 16.12
C LEU A 145 26.85 -4.09 14.73
N VAL A 146 26.95 -2.76 14.68
CA VAL A 146 27.11 -1.95 13.48
C VAL A 146 28.17 -0.86 13.74
N ASP A 147 29.09 -0.70 12.80
CA ASP A 147 30.06 0.39 12.82
C ASP A 147 29.41 1.69 12.34
N ARG A 148 29.14 2.61 13.28
CA ARG A 148 28.53 3.91 12.98
C ARG A 148 29.36 4.75 11.99
N SER A 149 30.68 4.62 11.97
CA SER A 149 31.53 5.40 11.06
C SER A 149 31.21 5.13 9.58
N LYS A 150 30.74 3.92 9.30
CA LYS A 150 30.34 3.44 7.98
C LYS A 150 28.85 3.70 7.66
N LEU A 151 28.06 4.20 8.60
CA LEU A 151 26.69 4.64 8.36
C LEU A 151 26.67 6.05 7.76
N LEU A 152 25.51 6.50 7.26
CA LEU A 152 25.40 7.71 6.48
C LEU A 152 24.67 8.83 7.22
N ASP A 153 24.71 10.04 6.63
CA ASP A 153 24.12 11.28 7.11
C ASP A 153 23.16 11.91 6.08
N ILE A 154 22.53 11.07 5.26
CA ILE A 154 21.60 11.52 4.22
C ILE A 154 20.33 12.08 4.88
N SER A 155 19.87 13.23 4.38
CA SER A 155 18.62 13.86 4.80
C SER A 155 17.95 14.67 3.70
N GLY A 156 16.67 14.95 3.89
CA GLY A 156 15.88 15.76 2.97
C GLY A 156 15.39 15.00 1.74
N ARG A 157 14.93 15.74 0.73
CA ARG A 157 14.27 15.18 -0.46
C ARG A 157 15.17 15.04 -1.68
N SER A 158 16.39 15.55 -1.60
CA SER A 158 17.36 15.42 -2.69
C SER A 158 17.79 13.97 -2.83
N ARG A 159 17.73 13.44 -4.04
CA ARG A 159 18.17 12.07 -4.34
C ARG A 159 19.62 12.00 -4.85
N LYS A 160 20.35 13.13 -4.88
CA LYS A 160 21.74 13.14 -5.35
C LYS A 160 22.62 12.14 -4.60
N PRO A 161 22.65 12.13 -3.25
CA PRO A 161 23.45 11.15 -2.50
C PRO A 161 23.05 9.70 -2.79
N GLN A 162 21.76 9.42 -2.91
CA GLN A 162 21.28 8.08 -3.25
C GLN A 162 21.74 7.64 -4.65
N LEU A 163 21.71 8.54 -5.64
CA LEU A 163 22.16 8.22 -7.01
C LEU A 163 23.68 7.98 -7.10
N GLU A 164 24.46 8.64 -6.26
CA GLU A 164 25.90 8.38 -6.11
C GLU A 164 26.14 6.97 -5.53
N LEU A 165 25.36 6.57 -4.52
CA LEU A 165 25.40 5.23 -3.96
C LEU A 165 24.94 4.15 -4.96
N VAL A 166 23.94 4.44 -5.80
CA VAL A 166 23.55 3.55 -6.92
C VAL A 166 24.74 3.22 -7.79
N LYS A 167 25.50 4.24 -8.19
CA LYS A 167 26.73 4.06 -8.98
C LYS A 167 27.78 3.26 -8.22
N LYS A 168 28.04 3.60 -6.95
CA LYS A 168 28.99 2.90 -6.08
C LYS A 168 28.68 1.41 -5.96
N TYR A 169 27.40 1.06 -5.75
CA TYR A 169 26.98 -0.32 -5.55
C TYR A 169 26.61 -1.07 -6.84
N GLY A 170 26.71 -0.44 -7.99
CA GLY A 170 26.41 -1.04 -9.29
C GLY A 170 24.97 -1.52 -9.45
N ILE A 171 24.00 -0.83 -8.80
CA ILE A 171 22.59 -1.17 -8.90
C ILE A 171 22.09 -0.81 -10.29
N LYS A 172 21.65 -1.81 -11.05
CA LYS A 172 21.23 -1.64 -12.46
C LYS A 172 19.76 -1.20 -12.58
N TRP A 173 18.94 -1.61 -11.63
CA TRP A 173 17.53 -1.30 -11.64
C TRP A 173 17.03 -0.86 -10.25
N PHE A 174 16.23 0.18 -10.22
CA PHE A 174 15.43 0.61 -9.07
C PHE A 174 14.16 1.31 -9.57
N PRO A 175 13.07 1.34 -8.78
CA PRO A 175 11.81 1.95 -9.21
C PRO A 175 11.91 3.48 -9.23
N SER A 176 11.06 4.09 -10.06
CA SER A 176 10.83 5.54 -10.00
C SER A 176 10.26 5.92 -8.61
N PRO A 177 10.48 7.16 -8.14
CA PRO A 177 9.92 7.63 -6.89
C PRO A 177 8.41 7.81 -7.01
N ALA A 178 7.66 6.75 -6.80
CA ALA A 178 6.20 6.77 -6.76
C ALA A 178 5.71 6.17 -5.45
N GLY A 179 4.65 6.74 -4.89
CA GLY A 179 3.96 6.13 -3.76
C GLY A 179 3.22 4.89 -4.24
N GLY A 180 3.57 3.71 -3.72
CA GLY A 180 2.88 2.44 -4.08
C GLY A 180 1.60 2.19 -3.28
N CYS A 181 1.23 3.06 -2.36
CA CYS A 181 0.09 2.88 -1.47
C CYS A 181 -1.13 3.66 -1.97
N LEU A 182 -2.25 2.96 -2.20
CA LEU A 182 -3.51 3.56 -2.65
C LEU A 182 -4.05 4.64 -1.69
N LEU A 183 -3.73 4.55 -0.39
CA LEU A 183 -4.12 5.56 0.60
C LEU A 183 -3.49 6.94 0.35
N THR A 184 -2.48 7.04 -0.51
CA THR A 184 -1.87 8.30 -0.95
C THR A 184 -2.51 8.88 -2.21
N ASP A 185 -3.34 8.10 -2.90
CA ASP A 185 -4.05 8.53 -4.10
C ASP A 185 -5.29 9.37 -3.72
N PRO A 186 -5.49 10.59 -4.28
CA PRO A 186 -6.60 11.46 -3.95
C PRO A 186 -7.97 10.87 -4.28
N GLU A 187 -8.12 10.24 -5.44
CA GLU A 187 -9.42 9.70 -5.89
C GLU A 187 -9.79 8.46 -5.07
N PHE A 188 -8.84 7.56 -4.85
CA PHE A 188 -9.05 6.41 -3.97
C PHE A 188 -9.42 6.85 -2.54
N SER A 189 -8.72 7.85 -2.01
CA SER A 189 -8.98 8.40 -0.68
C SER A 189 -10.37 9.01 -0.56
N LYS A 190 -10.88 9.69 -1.60
CA LYS A 190 -12.23 10.21 -1.66
C LYS A 190 -13.27 9.09 -1.62
N MET A 191 -13.06 8.03 -2.39
CA MET A 191 -13.94 6.85 -2.38
C MET A 191 -13.91 6.14 -1.03
N LEU A 192 -12.74 5.99 -0.42
CA LEU A 192 -12.57 5.39 0.90
C LEU A 192 -13.26 6.21 2.00
N LYS A 193 -13.15 7.54 1.99
CA LYS A 193 -13.87 8.42 2.93
C LYS A 193 -15.38 8.21 2.90
N ASN A 194 -15.96 8.01 1.73
CA ASN A 194 -17.38 7.69 1.61
C ASN A 194 -17.70 6.32 2.22
N LEU A 195 -16.83 5.33 1.99
CA LEU A 195 -16.99 3.99 2.52
C LEU A 195 -16.87 3.94 4.05
N MET A 196 -16.03 4.80 4.65
CA MET A 196 -15.81 4.87 6.10
C MET A 196 -17.04 5.30 6.92
N LYS A 197 -18.12 5.75 6.28
CA LYS A 197 -19.42 6.01 6.94
C LYS A 197 -20.16 4.73 7.30
N TYR A 198 -19.70 3.59 6.81
CA TYR A 198 -20.35 2.28 6.93
C TYR A 198 -19.41 1.28 7.57
N ASP A 199 -19.96 0.14 8.01
CA ASP A 199 -19.13 -1.03 8.28
C ASP A 199 -18.70 -1.66 6.95
N PHE A 200 -17.40 -1.93 6.80
CA PHE A 200 -16.82 -2.45 5.59
C PHE A 200 -15.61 -3.34 5.89
N ASN A 201 -15.24 -4.17 4.93
CA ASN A 201 -14.16 -5.14 5.02
C ASN A 201 -13.21 -5.09 3.82
N GLU A 202 -12.29 -6.05 3.72
CA GLU A 202 -11.30 -6.12 2.65
C GLU A 202 -11.92 -6.30 1.26
N ASN A 203 -13.08 -7.01 1.16
CA ASN A 203 -13.80 -7.17 -0.11
C ASN A 203 -14.29 -5.82 -0.65
N ASP A 204 -14.75 -4.93 0.26
CA ASP A 204 -15.18 -3.59 -0.10
C ASP A 204 -14.01 -2.72 -0.59
N ILE A 205 -12.84 -2.86 0.03
CA ILE A 205 -11.62 -2.17 -0.41
C ILE A 205 -11.17 -2.68 -1.78
N GLU A 206 -11.24 -4.01 -2.00
CA GLU A 206 -10.90 -4.58 -3.30
C GLU A 206 -11.87 -4.07 -4.38
N LEU A 207 -13.16 -3.98 -4.08
CA LEU A 207 -14.16 -3.44 -5.00
C LEU A 207 -13.88 -1.97 -5.36
N LEU A 208 -13.30 -1.15 -4.47
CA LEU A 208 -12.91 0.24 -4.79
C LEU A 208 -11.89 0.35 -5.93
N LYS A 209 -11.13 -0.69 -6.21
CA LYS A 209 -10.09 -0.69 -7.25
C LYS A 209 -10.65 -0.89 -8.65
N HIS A 210 -11.91 -1.33 -8.76
CA HIS A 210 -12.51 -1.77 -10.00
C HIS A 210 -13.75 -0.95 -10.37
N GLY A 211 -13.91 -0.60 -11.64
CA GLY A 211 -15.08 0.06 -12.14
C GLY A 211 -15.17 1.57 -11.86
N ARG A 212 -16.35 2.11 -12.14
CA ARG A 212 -16.79 3.48 -11.83
C ARG A 212 -17.76 3.41 -10.68
N HIS A 213 -17.61 4.30 -9.70
CA HIS A 213 -18.34 4.24 -8.43
C HIS A 213 -19.37 5.36 -8.32
N PHE A 214 -20.59 4.99 -7.99
CA PHE A 214 -21.70 5.89 -7.73
C PHE A 214 -22.34 5.53 -6.39
N TRP A 215 -22.99 6.49 -5.78
CA TRP A 215 -23.76 6.31 -4.56
C TRP A 215 -25.17 6.82 -4.75
N GLU A 216 -26.15 6.02 -4.33
CA GLU A 216 -27.55 6.40 -4.25
C GLU A 216 -28.01 6.15 -2.79
N GLY A 217 -28.04 7.22 -1.99
CA GLY A 217 -28.19 7.08 -0.54
C GLY A 217 -27.08 6.19 0.07
N ASP A 218 -27.53 5.11 0.73
CA ASP A 218 -26.66 4.13 1.39
C ASP A 218 -26.32 2.91 0.50
N VAL A 219 -26.61 3.00 -0.80
CA VAL A 219 -26.34 1.93 -1.77
C VAL A 219 -25.25 2.39 -2.74
N LYS A 220 -24.27 1.53 -2.94
CA LYS A 220 -23.18 1.74 -3.87
C LYS A 220 -23.46 1.01 -5.18
N ILE A 221 -23.25 1.72 -6.29
CA ILE A 221 -23.34 1.16 -7.66
C ILE A 221 -21.94 1.20 -8.25
N VAL A 222 -21.47 0.06 -8.77
CA VAL A 222 -20.15 -0.07 -9.39
C VAL A 222 -20.29 -0.59 -10.80
N VAL A 223 -19.88 0.20 -11.80
CA VAL A 223 -19.98 -0.11 -13.23
C VAL A 223 -18.60 -0.44 -13.78
N GLY A 224 -18.41 -1.62 -14.34
CA GLY A 224 -17.14 -2.07 -14.92
C GLY A 224 -16.70 -1.20 -16.09
N ARG A 225 -15.39 -0.95 -16.21
CA ARG A 225 -14.79 -0.15 -17.29
C ARG A 225 -14.39 -0.99 -18.50
N ASN A 226 -14.11 -2.27 -18.25
CA ASN A 226 -13.60 -3.23 -19.23
C ASN A 226 -13.83 -4.67 -18.75
N LYS A 227 -13.51 -5.66 -19.58
CA LYS A 227 -13.68 -7.10 -19.27
C LYS A 227 -13.03 -7.51 -17.95
N LYS A 228 -11.81 -7.02 -17.66
CA LYS A 228 -11.09 -7.35 -16.42
C LYS A 228 -11.81 -6.81 -15.17
N ASP A 229 -12.35 -5.60 -15.24
CA ASP A 229 -13.18 -5.05 -14.16
C ASP A 229 -14.47 -5.86 -13.99
N ASN A 230 -15.17 -6.21 -15.09
CA ASN A 230 -16.39 -7.02 -15.04
C ASN A 230 -16.14 -8.35 -14.31
N GLU A 231 -15.10 -9.08 -14.71
CA GLU A 231 -14.73 -10.35 -14.09
C GLU A 231 -14.40 -10.20 -12.59
N LYS A 232 -13.74 -9.10 -12.21
CA LYS A 232 -13.41 -8.82 -10.82
C LYS A 232 -14.64 -8.43 -9.99
N ILE A 233 -15.52 -7.61 -10.54
CA ILE A 233 -16.77 -7.20 -9.90
C ILE A 233 -17.66 -8.41 -9.61
N ILE A 234 -17.80 -9.33 -10.56
CA ILE A 234 -18.56 -10.58 -10.38
C ILE A 234 -17.95 -11.43 -9.25
N LYS A 235 -16.61 -11.60 -9.22
CA LYS A 235 -15.93 -12.37 -8.17
C LYS A 235 -16.05 -11.76 -6.76
N LEU A 236 -16.29 -10.45 -6.68
CA LEU A 236 -16.45 -9.72 -5.43
C LEU A 236 -17.91 -9.64 -4.97
N LYS A 237 -18.87 -10.15 -5.74
CA LYS A 237 -20.29 -10.21 -5.36
C LYS A 237 -20.47 -10.92 -4.02
N THR A 238 -21.30 -10.36 -3.18
CA THR A 238 -21.77 -10.96 -1.92
C THR A 238 -23.25 -11.33 -2.02
N LYS A 239 -23.78 -12.04 -1.04
CA LYS A 239 -25.20 -12.43 -1.00
C LYS A 239 -26.19 -11.25 -0.97
N LYS A 240 -25.73 -10.06 -0.60
CA LYS A 240 -26.57 -8.84 -0.50
C LYS A 240 -26.57 -8.03 -1.81
N ASP A 241 -25.69 -8.37 -2.74
CA ASP A 241 -25.48 -7.60 -3.95
C ASP A 241 -26.35 -8.11 -5.09
N GLU A 242 -26.80 -7.18 -5.93
CA GLU A 242 -27.39 -7.48 -7.24
C GLU A 242 -26.38 -7.21 -8.35
N ILE A 243 -26.42 -8.02 -9.41
CA ILE A 243 -25.67 -7.82 -10.64
C ILE A 243 -26.66 -7.46 -11.74
N ILE A 244 -26.31 -6.44 -12.52
CA ILE A 244 -27.10 -6.03 -13.69
C ILE A 244 -26.17 -6.06 -14.88
N GLU A 245 -26.58 -6.78 -15.93
CA GLU A 245 -25.92 -6.86 -17.21
C GLU A 245 -26.93 -6.61 -18.35
N LEU A 246 -26.44 -6.25 -19.51
CA LEU A 246 -27.27 -6.13 -20.72
C LEU A 246 -27.49 -7.52 -21.27
N LYS A 247 -28.75 -7.89 -21.57
CA LYS A 247 -29.07 -9.14 -22.23
C LYS A 247 -28.71 -9.05 -23.70
N ASP A 248 -28.04 -10.05 -24.23
CA ASP A 248 -27.66 -10.20 -25.63
C ASP A 248 -26.81 -9.05 -26.22
N ILE A 249 -26.36 -8.11 -25.41
CA ILE A 249 -25.50 -6.99 -25.81
C ILE A 249 -24.25 -6.92 -24.97
N PRO A 250 -23.04 -7.00 -25.55
CA PRO A 250 -21.81 -6.80 -24.77
C PRO A 250 -21.75 -5.43 -24.09
N GLY A 251 -21.57 -5.42 -22.79
CA GLY A 251 -21.54 -4.19 -22.01
C GLY A 251 -20.82 -4.32 -20.66
N PRO A 252 -20.92 -3.30 -19.83
CA PRO A 252 -20.39 -3.37 -18.48
C PRO A 252 -21.26 -4.25 -17.58
N THR A 253 -20.61 -4.96 -16.67
CA THR A 253 -21.25 -5.55 -15.49
C THR A 253 -21.41 -4.47 -14.43
N THR A 254 -22.60 -4.32 -13.87
CA THR A 254 -22.90 -3.36 -12.81
C THR A 254 -23.27 -4.11 -11.53
N LEU A 255 -22.57 -3.80 -10.43
CA LEU A 255 -22.86 -4.34 -9.11
C LEU A 255 -23.54 -3.28 -8.25
N VAL A 256 -24.62 -3.67 -7.59
CA VAL A 256 -25.38 -2.84 -6.65
C VAL A 256 -25.21 -3.42 -5.25
N ARG A 257 -24.57 -2.67 -4.33
CA ARG A 257 -24.26 -3.10 -2.96
C ARG A 257 -24.93 -2.21 -1.92
N PRO A 258 -25.85 -2.71 -1.11
CA PRO A 258 -26.43 -1.97 0.01
C PRO A 258 -25.49 -2.04 1.22
N TYR A 259 -25.23 -0.89 1.87
CA TYR A 259 -24.54 -0.81 3.16
C TYR A 259 -25.53 -0.65 4.31
N LYS A 260 -26.65 0.03 4.05
CA LYS A 260 -27.82 0.10 4.94
C LYS A 260 -29.10 -0.04 4.12
N GLY A 261 -30.16 -0.53 4.76
CA GLY A 261 -31.44 -0.70 4.08
C GLY A 261 -31.47 -1.83 3.05
N ARG A 262 -32.30 -1.66 2.02
CA ARG A 262 -32.52 -2.63 0.95
C ARG A 262 -32.40 -1.96 -0.41
N ILE A 263 -32.09 -2.74 -1.43
CA ILE A 263 -32.16 -2.32 -2.82
C ILE A 263 -33.65 -2.21 -3.20
N ASN A 264 -34.06 -1.07 -3.74
CA ASN A 264 -35.42 -0.84 -4.23
C ASN A 264 -35.45 -0.67 -5.75
N SER A 265 -36.65 -0.61 -6.34
CA SER A 265 -36.84 -0.48 -7.80
C SER A 265 -36.18 0.78 -8.37
N ALA A 266 -36.22 1.92 -7.68
CA ALA A 266 -35.60 3.16 -8.15
C ALA A 266 -34.07 3.03 -8.27
N ILE A 267 -33.42 2.34 -7.32
CA ILE A 267 -31.97 2.06 -7.34
C ILE A 267 -31.64 1.12 -8.51
N ILE A 268 -32.44 0.08 -8.74
CA ILE A 268 -32.28 -0.84 -9.88
C ILE A 268 -32.39 -0.07 -11.19
N GLU A 269 -33.40 0.79 -11.36
CA GLU A 269 -33.57 1.60 -12.56
C GLU A 269 -32.39 2.55 -12.77
N LYS A 270 -31.88 3.17 -11.71
CA LYS A 270 -30.66 3.98 -11.79
C LYS A 270 -29.44 3.16 -12.22
N ALA A 271 -29.29 1.96 -11.71
CA ALA A 271 -28.20 1.06 -12.09
C ALA A 271 -28.31 0.60 -13.54
N LYS A 272 -29.52 0.26 -14.03
CA LYS A 272 -29.79 -0.03 -15.44
C LYS A 272 -29.43 1.15 -16.35
N GLN A 273 -29.82 2.37 -15.98
CA GLN A 273 -29.47 3.59 -16.73
C GLN A 273 -27.96 3.78 -16.82
N LEU A 274 -27.21 3.58 -15.71
CA LEU A 274 -25.76 3.65 -15.71
C LEU A 274 -25.14 2.54 -16.56
N THR A 275 -25.65 1.31 -16.50
CA THR A 275 -25.19 0.18 -17.32
C THR A 275 -25.34 0.50 -18.80
N LYS A 276 -26.51 0.99 -19.20
CA LYS A 276 -26.80 1.43 -20.59
C LYS A 276 -25.87 2.57 -21.00
N HIS A 277 -25.76 3.62 -20.18
CA HIS A 277 -24.96 4.84 -20.45
C HIS A 277 -23.49 4.52 -20.76
N TYR A 278 -22.90 3.57 -20.00
CA TYR A 278 -21.49 3.19 -20.18
C TYR A 278 -21.28 2.06 -21.20
N SER A 279 -22.33 1.57 -21.86
CA SER A 279 -22.22 0.64 -23.00
C SER A 279 -22.19 1.38 -24.30
N LEU A 280 -21.08 1.29 -25.03
CA LEU A 280 -20.98 1.88 -26.39
C LEU A 280 -22.02 1.32 -27.40
N LYS A 281 -22.49 0.08 -27.15
CA LYS A 281 -23.44 -0.60 -28.05
C LYS A 281 -24.90 -0.40 -27.66
N ALA A 282 -25.18 -0.01 -26.41
CA ALA A 282 -26.54 0.08 -25.89
C ALA A 282 -27.02 1.51 -25.65
N ARG A 283 -26.10 2.47 -25.41
CA ARG A 283 -26.45 3.82 -24.93
C ARG A 283 -27.48 4.55 -25.83
N ASP A 284 -27.43 4.31 -27.12
CA ASP A 284 -28.29 4.99 -28.10
C ASP A 284 -29.51 4.13 -28.54
N ARG A 285 -29.74 2.95 -27.93
CA ARG A 285 -30.88 2.06 -28.23
C ARG A 285 -32.04 2.37 -27.27
N GLU A 286 -33.29 2.28 -27.75
CA GLU A 286 -34.48 2.55 -26.96
C GLU A 286 -34.87 1.34 -26.08
N ASN A 287 -35.02 0.17 -26.66
CA ASN A 287 -35.47 -1.04 -25.97
C ASN A 287 -34.29 -1.91 -25.58
N ILE A 288 -33.99 -1.98 -24.26
CA ILE A 288 -32.88 -2.76 -23.69
C ILE A 288 -33.46 -3.72 -22.63
N GLU A 289 -33.13 -4.98 -22.78
CA GLU A 289 -33.39 -6.00 -21.76
C GLU A 289 -32.16 -6.17 -20.86
N TYR A 290 -32.38 -6.55 -19.61
CA TYR A 290 -31.36 -6.73 -18.60
C TYR A 290 -31.48 -8.08 -17.93
N ASP A 291 -30.35 -8.69 -17.61
CA ASP A 291 -30.22 -9.79 -16.65
C ASP A 291 -29.90 -9.21 -15.27
N ILE A 292 -30.62 -9.70 -14.24
CA ILE A 292 -30.51 -9.22 -12.84
C ILE A 292 -30.33 -10.42 -11.91
#